data_ba0b3aa204d47c2f70b6cdc20ad6b7b4
#
_entry.id   ba0b3aa204d47c2f70b6cdc20ad6b7b4
#
_cell.length_a   1.000
_cell.length_b   1.000
_cell.length_c   1.000
_cell.angle_alpha   90.00
_cell.angle_beta   90.00
_cell.angle_gamma   90.00
#
_symmetry.space_group_name_H-M   'P 1'
#
loop_
_entity.id
_entity.type
_entity.pdbx_description
1 polymer ?
#
loop_
_entity_poly.entity_id
_entity_poly.type
_entity_poly.pdbx_seq_one_letter_code
_entity_poly.pdbx_strand_id
1 'polypeptide(L)'
;MSANGVEYGKDATGDPNAVWIYAGFSGFLYSDRIVLTVAHGFDGIGESWTNTGYIFAPGVKNVPNQKRYMAQKILLAPTYRARLGADNTRLDDFAIVILRESIPMQNKVVIATPSDIESFIREKAPVEMVGYGLQNEAQRTDPLAWSNRSPHKMTSVLVSGADIRKYYSDNQGFIRPNQTILDLGVPNTEKTGSNCDGDSGSGFFVQKGDTRYYIGAVGGSQAGITNCFSSIARFAPGGGMSGITPTHKFMNMIKEAEDFVANEKKLEAAREEARVAAELKAKQEADERARVEAELKAKLEAEAKIAAEAAAKVAADAALLAAKKKSQDLAKKQNVGKSCSKLRSTRTIYEVKFVCVKQGKRLVWALR
;
A
#
# COMPACT_ATOMS: atom_id res chain seq x y z
N MET A 1 -17.00 -5.06 37.48
CA MET A 1 -16.69 -3.83 36.72
C MET A 1 -15.36 -4.07 36.04
N SER A 2 -15.33 -4.13 34.72
CA SER A 2 -14.10 -4.44 33.95
C SER A 2 -13.18 -3.22 34.01
N ALA A 3 -12.01 -3.39 34.56
CA ALA A 3 -10.94 -2.42 34.47
C ALA A 3 -10.47 -2.37 33.01
N ASN A 4 -10.46 -1.20 32.41
CA ASN A 4 -10.16 -0.94 31.00
C ASN A 4 -8.81 -0.23 30.90
N GLY A 5 -7.99 -0.62 29.98
CA GLY A 5 -6.59 -0.34 29.76
C GLY A 5 -6.11 1.11 29.77
N VAL A 6 -4.80 1.33 29.92
CA VAL A 6 -4.29 2.29 30.85
C VAL A 6 -5.01 2.05 32.18
N GLU A 7 -4.40 1.45 33.13
CA GLU A 7 -5.08 1.11 34.41
C GLU A 7 -6.03 2.24 34.82
N TYR A 8 -7.34 1.96 34.92
CA TYR A 8 -8.40 2.95 35.06
C TYR A 8 -8.64 3.93 33.90
N GLY A 9 -8.08 3.66 32.71
CA GLY A 9 -8.29 4.49 31.52
C GLY A 9 -9.68 4.33 30.91
N LYS A 10 -10.03 5.25 30.04
CA LYS A 10 -11.25 5.22 29.25
C LYS A 10 -10.97 4.62 27.87
N ASP A 11 -11.92 3.90 27.29
CA ASP A 11 -11.81 3.43 25.91
C ASP A 11 -11.50 4.58 24.96
N ALA A 12 -10.52 4.37 24.11
CA ALA A 12 -10.04 5.31 23.11
C ALA A 12 -10.01 4.69 21.70
N THR A 13 -10.88 3.68 21.47
CA THR A 13 -11.07 3.12 20.13
C THR A 13 -11.46 4.23 19.16
N GLY A 14 -10.74 4.29 18.02
CA GLY A 14 -10.89 5.36 17.04
C GLY A 14 -9.97 6.56 17.26
N ASP A 15 -9.08 6.53 18.25
CA ASP A 15 -8.07 7.59 18.41
C ASP A 15 -7.20 7.71 17.14
N PRO A 16 -7.07 8.92 16.55
CA PRO A 16 -6.44 9.08 15.24
C PRO A 16 -4.92 8.93 15.23
N ASN A 17 -4.27 8.87 16.41
CA ASN A 17 -2.81 8.84 16.50
C ASN A 17 -2.23 7.65 17.28
N ALA A 18 -3.00 7.04 18.20
CA ALA A 18 -2.49 5.91 18.96
C ALA A 18 -2.31 4.68 18.08
N VAL A 19 -1.12 4.11 18.03
CA VAL A 19 -0.81 2.91 17.24
C VAL A 19 -0.22 1.81 18.13
N TRP A 20 -0.55 0.56 17.79
CA TRP A 20 0.11 -0.62 18.34
C TRP A 20 1.30 -1.00 17.47
N ILE A 21 2.47 -1.15 18.06
CA ILE A 21 3.71 -1.58 17.40
C ILE A 21 3.91 -3.08 17.67
N TYR A 22 4.12 -3.84 16.59
CA TYR A 22 4.39 -5.29 16.68
C TYR A 22 5.77 -5.56 17.28
N ALA A 23 5.89 -5.34 18.54
CA ALA A 23 6.96 -5.73 19.45
C ALA A 23 6.43 -5.65 20.89
N GLY A 24 5.14 -5.33 21.05
CA GLY A 24 4.47 -5.34 22.34
C GLY A 24 4.39 -3.99 23.03
N PHE A 25 4.48 -2.88 22.27
CA PHE A 25 4.40 -1.53 22.83
C PHE A 25 3.64 -0.56 21.94
N SER A 26 3.48 0.67 22.39
CA SER A 26 2.67 1.69 21.75
C SER A 26 3.50 2.70 20.97
N GLY A 27 2.86 3.48 20.13
CA GLY A 27 3.42 4.62 19.42
C GLY A 27 2.37 5.68 19.15
N PHE A 28 2.81 6.80 18.58
CA PHE A 28 1.98 7.93 18.22
C PHE A 28 2.22 8.33 16.77
N LEU A 29 1.19 8.24 15.93
CA LEU A 29 1.25 8.66 14.54
C LEU A 29 1.34 10.20 14.47
N TYR A 30 2.53 10.69 14.12
CA TYR A 30 2.85 12.11 14.01
C TYR A 30 2.48 12.69 12.66
N SER A 31 2.82 11.96 11.60
CA SER A 31 2.43 12.28 10.23
C SER A 31 2.01 11.00 9.51
N ASP A 32 1.60 11.13 8.28
CA ASP A 32 1.07 10.01 7.51
C ASP A 32 2.00 8.78 7.38
N ARG A 33 3.32 8.96 7.58
CA ARG A 33 4.33 7.88 7.53
C ARG A 33 5.31 7.89 8.70
N ILE A 34 5.11 8.76 9.71
CA ILE A 34 6.04 8.90 10.84
C ILE A 34 5.32 8.57 12.14
N VAL A 35 5.85 7.59 12.87
CA VAL A 35 5.39 7.20 14.21
C VAL A 35 6.49 7.52 15.22
N LEU A 36 6.14 8.27 16.26
CA LEU A 36 7.00 8.58 17.39
C LEU A 36 6.80 7.53 18.49
N THR A 37 7.88 7.07 19.08
CA THR A 37 7.86 6.03 20.11
C THR A 37 9.15 6.06 20.94
N VAL A 38 9.43 4.98 21.66
CA VAL A 38 10.61 4.81 22.50
C VAL A 38 11.66 3.92 21.87
N ALA A 39 12.94 4.17 22.20
CA ALA A 39 14.06 3.40 21.68
C ALA A 39 14.19 2.01 22.32
N HIS A 40 13.87 1.89 23.62
CA HIS A 40 14.00 0.61 24.34
C HIS A 40 13.13 -0.51 23.79
N GLY A 41 12.06 -0.19 23.06
CA GLY A 41 11.23 -1.17 22.38
C GLY A 41 11.99 -1.92 21.27
N PHE A 42 13.13 -1.40 20.83
CA PHE A 42 13.99 -1.98 19.80
C PHE A 42 15.31 -2.55 20.34
N ASP A 43 15.48 -2.61 21.66
CA ASP A 43 16.68 -3.18 22.28
C ASP A 43 16.88 -4.64 21.83
N GLY A 44 18.07 -4.93 21.29
CA GLY A 44 18.42 -6.26 20.79
C GLY A 44 17.81 -6.67 19.45
N ILE A 45 16.90 -5.89 18.89
CA ILE A 45 16.24 -6.19 17.61
C ILE A 45 16.86 -5.33 16.49
N GLY A 46 17.20 -4.08 16.79
CA GLY A 46 17.86 -3.14 15.88
C GLY A 46 17.12 -2.97 14.55
N GLU A 47 17.90 -2.68 13.49
CA GLU A 47 17.35 -2.47 12.14
C GLU A 47 16.70 -3.72 11.53
N SER A 48 16.99 -4.92 12.06
CA SER A 48 16.38 -6.16 11.57
C SER A 48 14.86 -6.17 11.71
N TRP A 49 14.32 -5.39 12.66
CA TRP A 49 12.88 -5.23 12.83
C TRP A 49 12.17 -4.64 11.60
N THR A 50 12.85 -3.82 10.79
CA THR A 50 12.26 -3.23 9.57
C THR A 50 11.84 -4.26 8.52
N ASN A 51 12.37 -5.47 8.59
CA ASN A 51 12.01 -6.55 7.66
C ASN A 51 10.68 -7.21 8.01
N THR A 52 10.32 -7.25 9.30
CA THR A 52 9.12 -7.94 9.81
C THR A 52 8.22 -7.04 10.64
N GLY A 53 8.72 -5.87 11.06
CA GLY A 53 8.02 -4.94 11.93
C GLY A 53 6.89 -4.21 11.21
N TYR A 54 5.80 -4.06 11.92
CA TYR A 54 4.61 -3.35 11.44
C TYR A 54 3.86 -2.69 12.59
N ILE A 55 2.96 -1.78 12.23
CA ILE A 55 1.94 -1.23 13.10
C ILE A 55 0.54 -1.56 12.56
N PHE A 56 -0.47 -1.48 13.39
CA PHE A 56 -1.85 -1.42 12.92
C PHE A 56 -2.29 0.03 12.68
N ALA A 57 -3.42 0.22 12.00
CA ALA A 57 -4.02 1.53 11.83
C ALA A 57 -4.28 2.20 13.21
N PRO A 58 -4.23 3.54 13.29
CA PRO A 58 -4.46 4.23 14.56
C PRO A 58 -5.84 3.91 15.16
N GLY A 59 -5.88 3.80 16.48
CA GLY A 59 -7.11 3.61 17.25
C GLY A 59 -7.83 2.28 17.04
N VAL A 60 -7.28 1.34 16.29
CA VAL A 60 -7.91 0.04 16.07
C VAL A 60 -7.51 -0.97 17.14
N LYS A 61 -8.38 -1.92 17.39
CA LYS A 61 -8.08 -3.07 18.23
C LYS A 61 -7.01 -3.93 17.55
N ASN A 62 -6.01 -4.36 18.34
CA ASN A 62 -4.98 -5.30 17.87
C ASN A 62 -5.58 -6.71 17.69
N VAL A 63 -6.06 -7.03 16.50
CA VAL A 63 -6.57 -8.35 16.13
C VAL A 63 -5.93 -8.86 14.83
N PRO A 64 -5.83 -10.17 14.60
CA PRO A 64 -5.05 -10.75 13.50
C PRO A 64 -5.39 -10.25 12.09
N ASN A 65 -6.64 -9.87 11.85
CA ASN A 65 -7.13 -9.49 10.51
C ASN A 65 -7.04 -7.98 10.21
N GLN A 66 -6.43 -7.18 11.09
CA GLN A 66 -6.24 -5.76 10.86
C GLN A 66 -5.18 -5.49 9.78
N LYS A 67 -5.38 -4.42 9.03
CA LYS A 67 -4.38 -3.94 8.07
C LYS A 67 -3.07 -3.63 8.80
N ARG A 68 -1.96 -4.14 8.25
CA ARG A 68 -0.61 -3.93 8.74
C ARG A 68 0.10 -2.91 7.87
N TYR A 69 0.74 -1.94 8.51
CA TYR A 69 1.58 -0.94 7.86
C TYR A 69 3.03 -1.27 8.20
N MET A 70 3.80 -1.68 7.18
CA MET A 70 5.17 -2.16 7.37
C MET A 70 6.13 -1.01 7.64
N ALA A 71 7.08 -1.24 8.55
CA ALA A 71 8.18 -0.32 8.75
C ALA A 71 9.13 -0.32 7.55
N GLN A 72 9.67 0.88 7.23
CA GLN A 72 10.70 1.09 6.22
C GLN A 72 12.06 1.41 6.87
N LYS A 73 12.05 2.25 7.89
CA LYS A 73 13.25 2.69 8.61
C LYS A 73 12.94 2.95 10.07
N ILE A 74 13.92 2.75 10.94
CA ILE A 74 13.88 3.16 12.35
C ILE A 74 15.03 4.12 12.58
N LEU A 75 14.75 5.22 13.27
CA LEU A 75 15.74 6.15 13.79
C LEU A 75 15.72 6.04 15.31
N LEU A 76 16.85 5.72 15.92
CA LEU A 76 17.04 5.75 17.37
C LEU A 76 17.76 7.03 17.75
N ALA A 77 17.38 7.62 18.89
CA ALA A 77 18.09 8.81 19.39
C ALA A 77 19.60 8.50 19.51
N PRO A 78 20.50 9.32 18.95
CA PRO A 78 21.94 9.03 18.94
C PRO A 78 22.54 8.96 20.35
N THR A 79 21.91 9.66 21.29
CA THR A 79 22.27 9.71 22.72
C THR A 79 21.56 8.64 23.54
N TYR A 80 20.70 7.85 22.95
CA TYR A 80 20.02 6.75 23.63
C TYR A 80 21.04 5.80 24.26
N ARG A 81 20.83 5.50 25.53
CA ARG A 81 21.58 4.48 26.27
C ARG A 81 20.60 3.51 26.89
N ALA A 82 20.67 2.25 26.43
CA ALA A 82 20.02 1.15 27.10
C ALA A 82 20.59 1.04 28.50
N ARG A 83 19.75 0.76 29.46
CA ARG A 83 20.03 0.54 30.92
C ARG A 83 21.50 0.57 31.31
N LEU A 84 21.96 1.67 31.85
CA LEU A 84 23.32 1.81 32.36
C LEU A 84 23.37 1.47 33.86
N GLY A 85 24.05 0.37 34.22
CA GLY A 85 24.38 0.01 35.61
C GLY A 85 23.19 -0.44 36.47
N ALA A 86 23.41 -0.44 37.78
CA ALA A 86 22.42 -0.90 38.77
C ALA A 86 21.16 -0.04 38.86
N ASP A 87 21.18 1.15 38.29
CA ASP A 87 20.10 2.14 38.41
C ASP A 87 19.00 2.00 37.33
N ASN A 88 19.19 1.12 36.35
CA ASN A 88 18.19 0.82 35.32
C ASN A 88 17.69 2.05 34.55
N THR A 89 18.50 3.10 34.48
CA THR A 89 18.17 4.39 33.90
C THR A 89 18.33 4.34 32.39
N ARG A 90 17.32 4.76 31.64
CA ARG A 90 17.39 4.98 30.20
C ARG A 90 17.53 6.48 29.94
N LEU A 91 18.50 6.85 29.12
CA LEU A 91 18.66 8.23 28.65
C LEU A 91 18.13 8.36 27.22
N ASP A 92 17.47 9.47 26.96
CA ASP A 92 17.01 9.84 25.62
C ASP A 92 16.26 8.70 24.91
N ASP A 93 15.34 8.08 25.64
CA ASP A 93 14.56 6.94 25.20
C ASP A 93 13.51 7.37 24.16
N PHE A 94 13.99 7.67 22.96
CA PHE A 94 13.19 8.17 21.85
C PHE A 94 13.56 7.47 20.54
N ALA A 95 12.55 7.10 19.76
CA ALA A 95 12.69 6.53 18.44
C ALA A 95 11.62 7.02 17.48
N ILE A 96 11.92 6.93 16.19
CA ILE A 96 11.00 7.20 15.08
C ILE A 96 10.92 5.97 14.21
N VAL A 97 9.70 5.52 13.92
CA VAL A 97 9.43 4.49 12.91
C VAL A 97 8.86 5.18 11.68
N ILE A 98 9.52 4.98 10.53
CA ILE A 98 9.06 5.45 9.22
C ILE A 98 8.38 4.29 8.51
N LEU A 99 7.17 4.52 7.99
CA LEU A 99 6.35 3.51 7.32
C LEU A 99 6.59 3.50 5.81
N ARG A 100 6.41 2.34 5.19
CA ARG A 100 6.50 2.18 3.72
C ARG A 100 5.35 2.84 2.98
N GLU A 101 4.17 2.87 3.58
CA GLU A 101 2.95 3.44 3.00
C GLU A 101 2.32 4.47 3.94
N SER A 102 1.56 5.40 3.36
CA SER A 102 0.89 6.46 4.10
C SER A 102 -0.37 5.98 4.80
N ILE A 103 -0.61 6.49 6.00
CA ILE A 103 -1.86 6.41 6.74
C ILE A 103 -2.53 7.78 6.67
N PRO A 104 -3.79 7.90 6.19
CA PRO A 104 -4.48 9.18 6.16
C PRO A 104 -4.57 9.82 7.54
N MET A 105 -4.09 11.05 7.68
CA MET A 105 -4.20 11.82 8.92
C MET A 105 -5.60 12.40 9.07
N GLN A 106 -6.14 12.29 10.28
CA GLN A 106 -7.47 12.81 10.62
C GLN A 106 -7.41 14.13 11.39
N ASN A 107 -6.23 14.51 11.89
CA ASN A 107 -6.01 15.69 12.70
C ASN A 107 -4.63 16.29 12.43
N LYS A 108 -4.42 17.51 12.90
CA LYS A 108 -3.11 18.17 12.89
C LYS A 108 -2.33 17.82 14.15
N VAL A 109 -1.06 17.45 13.97
CA VAL A 109 -0.11 17.23 15.07
C VAL A 109 1.04 18.23 14.94
N VAL A 110 1.44 18.81 16.06
CA VAL A 110 2.64 19.67 16.17
C VAL A 110 3.44 19.24 17.38
N ILE A 111 4.75 19.34 17.31
CA ILE A 111 5.60 19.10 18.49
C ILE A 111 5.50 20.32 19.40
N ALA A 112 5.16 20.09 20.67
CA ALA A 112 5.09 21.16 21.67
C ALA A 112 6.48 21.75 21.91
N THR A 113 6.57 23.06 21.81
CA THR A 113 7.80 23.81 22.13
C THR A 113 8.01 23.87 23.64
N PRO A 114 9.21 24.20 24.13
CA PRO A 114 9.43 24.48 25.56
C PRO A 114 8.45 25.50 26.12
N SER A 115 8.14 26.57 25.37
CA SER A 115 7.18 27.60 25.79
C SER A 115 5.74 27.08 25.88
N ASP A 116 5.34 26.19 24.95
CA ASP A 116 4.04 25.52 25.05
C ASP A 116 3.95 24.65 26.32
N ILE A 117 5.01 23.90 26.59
CA ILE A 117 5.09 23.02 27.78
C ILE A 117 5.00 23.84 29.06
N GLU A 118 5.74 24.96 29.18
CA GLU A 118 5.66 25.87 30.31
C GLU A 118 4.24 26.45 30.48
N SER A 119 3.59 26.79 29.36
CA SER A 119 2.21 27.28 29.38
C SER A 119 1.24 26.19 29.89
N PHE A 120 1.39 24.93 29.38
CA PHE A 120 0.55 23.84 29.80
C PHE A 120 0.70 23.50 31.30
N ILE A 121 1.92 23.56 31.83
CA ILE A 121 2.17 23.41 33.28
C ILE A 121 1.49 24.53 34.09
N ARG A 122 1.72 25.78 33.71
CA ARG A 122 1.17 26.97 34.38
C ARG A 122 -0.37 26.97 34.37
N GLU A 123 -0.96 26.61 33.24
CA GLU A 123 -2.41 26.62 33.03
C GLU A 123 -3.08 25.34 33.57
N LYS A 124 -2.29 24.36 34.02
CA LYS A 124 -2.78 23.00 34.36
C LYS A 124 -3.63 22.42 33.23
N ALA A 125 -3.17 22.60 31.99
CA ALA A 125 -3.88 22.12 30.83
C ALA A 125 -4.08 20.58 30.92
N PRO A 126 -5.25 20.05 30.56
CA PRO A 126 -5.45 18.60 30.49
C PRO A 126 -4.48 17.98 29.49
N VAL A 127 -3.66 17.04 29.95
CA VAL A 127 -2.75 16.25 29.14
C VAL A 127 -3.30 14.86 29.00
N GLU A 128 -3.42 14.40 27.77
CA GLU A 128 -3.91 13.08 27.43
C GLU A 128 -2.77 12.17 26.99
N MET A 129 -2.90 10.88 27.29
CA MET A 129 -2.10 9.80 26.72
C MET A 129 -3.04 8.70 26.26
N VAL A 130 -2.80 8.15 25.07
CA VAL A 130 -3.52 6.99 24.56
C VAL A 130 -2.53 5.88 24.26
N GLY A 131 -2.74 4.71 24.84
CA GLY A 131 -1.85 3.57 24.69
C GLY A 131 -2.57 2.23 24.70
N TYR A 132 -1.80 1.19 24.43
CA TYR A 132 -2.27 -0.19 24.32
C TYR A 132 -1.74 -1.07 25.46
N GLY A 133 -1.34 -0.47 26.57
CA GLY A 133 -0.81 -1.18 27.72
C GLY A 133 -1.77 -2.17 28.35
N LEU A 134 -1.29 -2.95 29.33
CA LEU A 134 -2.12 -3.85 30.11
C LEU A 134 -3.17 -3.06 30.92
N GLN A 135 -4.35 -3.62 31.04
CA GLN A 135 -5.52 -2.96 31.59
C GLN A 135 -5.88 -3.46 33.00
N ASN A 136 -5.40 -4.65 33.33
CA ASN A 136 -5.64 -5.28 34.62
C ASN A 136 -4.61 -6.40 34.87
N GLU A 137 -4.47 -6.82 36.11
CA GLU A 137 -3.51 -7.87 36.51
C GLU A 137 -3.77 -9.21 35.82
N ALA A 138 -5.03 -9.56 35.54
CA ALA A 138 -5.36 -10.82 34.88
C ALA A 138 -4.77 -10.89 33.45
N GLN A 139 -4.63 -9.75 32.77
CA GLN A 139 -4.00 -9.71 31.45
C GLN A 139 -2.49 -9.98 31.47
N ARG A 140 -1.83 -9.82 32.61
CA ARG A 140 -0.39 -10.08 32.75
C ARG A 140 -0.04 -11.54 32.53
N THR A 141 -0.92 -12.43 32.98
CA THR A 141 -0.76 -13.89 32.90
C THR A 141 -1.50 -14.52 31.72
N ASP A 142 -2.32 -13.76 31.01
CA ASP A 142 -3.04 -14.22 29.83
C ASP A 142 -2.18 -14.08 28.56
N PRO A 143 -1.73 -15.18 27.95
CA PRO A 143 -0.93 -15.13 26.71
C PRO A 143 -1.66 -14.43 25.55
N LEU A 144 -3.01 -14.44 25.54
CA LEU A 144 -3.82 -13.83 24.52
C LEU A 144 -4.06 -12.33 24.74
N ALA A 145 -3.78 -11.83 25.92
CA ALA A 145 -3.96 -10.41 26.23
C ALA A 145 -3.10 -9.51 25.34
N TRP A 146 -1.94 -10.00 24.87
CA TRP A 146 -1.06 -9.26 23.96
C TRP A 146 -1.58 -9.17 22.53
N SER A 147 -2.46 -10.06 22.13
CA SER A 147 -3.01 -10.13 20.76
C SER A 147 -4.41 -9.51 20.61
N ASN A 148 -4.99 -8.92 21.67
CA ASN A 148 -6.39 -8.49 21.66
C ASN A 148 -6.61 -7.13 22.37
N ARG A 149 -5.62 -6.22 22.25
CA ARG A 149 -5.64 -4.94 22.94
C ARG A 149 -6.41 -3.86 22.20
N SER A 150 -7.16 -3.08 22.94
CA SER A 150 -7.78 -1.83 22.49
C SER A 150 -7.01 -0.65 23.06
N PRO A 151 -6.97 0.49 22.39
CA PRO A 151 -6.35 1.69 22.93
C PRO A 151 -7.21 2.27 24.07
N HIS A 152 -6.57 2.77 25.08
CA HIS A 152 -7.22 3.43 26.21
C HIS A 152 -6.52 4.72 26.54
N LYS A 153 -7.28 5.64 27.12
CA LYS A 153 -6.86 7.01 27.39
C LYS A 153 -6.79 7.30 28.88
N MET A 154 -5.70 7.91 29.31
CA MET A 154 -5.63 8.65 30.55
C MET A 154 -5.67 10.16 30.31
N THR A 155 -6.12 10.91 31.33
CA THR A 155 -6.08 12.38 31.34
C THR A 155 -5.58 12.86 32.68
N SER A 156 -4.51 13.65 32.66
CA SER A 156 -3.85 14.17 33.86
C SER A 156 -3.42 15.62 33.62
N VAL A 157 -2.50 16.13 34.43
CA VAL A 157 -1.85 17.43 34.25
C VAL A 157 -0.34 17.26 34.20
N LEU A 158 0.31 18.12 33.43
CA LEU A 158 1.77 18.11 33.30
C LEU A 158 2.42 18.72 34.55
N VAL A 159 3.50 18.09 35.01
CA VAL A 159 4.33 18.61 36.10
C VAL A 159 5.78 18.70 35.70
N SER A 160 6.49 19.69 36.23
CA SER A 160 7.90 19.92 35.95
C SER A 160 8.77 18.90 36.65
N GLY A 161 10.01 18.70 36.18
CA GLY A 161 11.01 17.88 36.86
C GLY A 161 11.33 18.38 38.25
N ALA A 162 11.25 19.70 38.50
CA ALA A 162 11.43 20.27 39.84
C ALA A 162 10.30 19.84 40.80
N ASP A 163 9.06 19.88 40.34
CA ASP A 163 7.90 19.45 41.15
C ASP A 163 7.92 17.93 41.35
N ILE A 164 8.35 17.15 40.36
CA ILE A 164 8.55 15.71 40.50
C ILE A 164 9.60 15.42 41.61
N ARG A 165 10.74 16.09 41.57
CA ARG A 165 11.80 15.92 42.61
C ARG A 165 11.28 16.28 43.97
N LYS A 166 10.58 17.41 44.12
CA LYS A 166 9.97 17.84 45.36
C LYS A 166 8.97 16.81 45.89
N TYR A 167 8.07 16.33 45.03
CA TYR A 167 7.08 15.30 45.37
C TYR A 167 7.74 14.06 45.95
N TYR A 168 8.82 13.58 45.34
CA TYR A 168 9.52 12.38 45.83
C TYR A 168 10.38 12.63 47.08
N SER A 169 10.97 13.81 47.24
CA SER A 169 11.70 14.15 48.45
C SER A 169 10.78 14.25 49.67
N ASP A 170 9.60 14.84 49.48
CA ASP A 170 8.60 15.01 50.52
C ASP A 170 7.93 13.68 50.95
N ASN A 171 7.92 12.68 50.06
CA ASN A 171 7.28 11.37 50.26
C ASN A 171 8.27 10.22 50.51
N GLN A 172 9.43 10.49 51.10
CA GLN A 172 10.44 9.52 51.56
C GLN A 172 11.22 8.79 50.44
N GLY A 173 12.20 9.46 49.84
CA GLY A 173 13.47 8.82 49.49
C GLY A 173 13.46 7.82 48.34
N PHE A 174 12.46 7.78 47.48
CA PHE A 174 12.41 6.88 46.33
C PHE A 174 13.18 7.38 45.13
N ILE A 175 13.60 8.62 45.05
CA ILE A 175 14.58 9.07 44.06
C ILE A 175 15.96 8.84 44.62
N ARG A 176 16.67 7.83 44.12
CA ARG A 176 18.10 7.73 44.35
C ARG A 176 18.76 8.98 43.75
N PRO A 177 19.76 9.56 44.44
CA PRO A 177 20.39 10.82 44.04
C PRO A 177 20.90 10.86 42.58
N ASN A 178 21.15 9.69 42.00
CA ASN A 178 21.71 9.52 40.67
C ASN A 178 20.66 9.05 39.62
N GLN A 179 19.38 8.92 39.99
CA GLN A 179 18.36 8.58 38.99
C GLN A 179 18.10 9.80 38.13
N THR A 180 18.27 9.58 36.86
CA THR A 180 18.14 10.59 35.82
C THR A 180 16.85 11.35 35.95
N ILE A 181 17.00 12.58 35.98
CA ILE A 181 16.04 13.64 36.13
C ILE A 181 14.96 13.47 35.09
N LEU A 182 13.74 13.12 35.51
CA LEU A 182 12.57 13.37 34.69
C LEU A 182 12.42 14.87 34.51
N ASP A 183 12.53 15.33 33.30
CA ASP A 183 12.28 16.73 32.99
C ASP A 183 10.78 17.04 33.05
N LEU A 184 9.95 16.04 32.73
CA LEU A 184 8.49 16.13 32.70
C LEU A 184 7.85 14.83 33.16
N GLY A 185 6.65 14.94 33.74
CA GLY A 185 5.84 13.80 34.12
C GLY A 185 4.37 14.16 34.27
N VAL A 186 3.56 13.14 34.47
CA VAL A 186 2.15 13.29 34.81
C VAL A 186 1.80 12.40 36.00
N PRO A 187 1.07 12.93 37.01
CA PRO A 187 0.60 12.14 38.15
C PRO A 187 -0.39 11.03 37.68
N ASN A 188 -0.18 9.85 38.25
CA ASN A 188 -1.05 8.68 38.05
C ASN A 188 -1.94 8.49 39.27
N THR A 189 -3.24 8.46 39.11
CA THR A 189 -4.22 8.20 40.14
C THR A 189 -5.35 7.34 39.59
N GLU A 190 -6.19 6.77 40.46
CA GLU A 190 -7.39 6.05 40.04
C GLU A 190 -8.35 6.91 39.21
N LYS A 191 -8.30 8.23 39.36
CA LYS A 191 -9.15 9.18 38.60
C LYS A 191 -8.52 9.52 37.24
N THR A 192 -7.18 9.57 37.15
CA THR A 192 -6.47 9.97 35.93
C THR A 192 -6.07 8.78 35.06
N GLY A 193 -5.95 7.60 35.65
CA GLY A 193 -5.33 6.42 35.06
C GLY A 193 -3.82 6.36 35.28
N SER A 194 -3.20 5.27 34.86
CA SER A 194 -1.76 5.02 34.94
C SER A 194 -1.26 4.30 33.71
N ASN A 195 -0.06 4.62 33.23
CA ASN A 195 0.58 3.80 32.21
C ASN A 195 0.98 2.43 32.78
N CYS A 196 0.98 1.42 31.92
CA CYS A 196 1.30 0.04 32.27
C CYS A 196 2.20 -0.61 31.20
N ASP A 197 2.53 -1.90 31.38
CA ASP A 197 3.31 -2.66 30.41
C ASP A 197 2.63 -2.63 29.03
N GLY A 198 3.37 -2.22 28.01
CA GLY A 198 2.89 -2.01 26.66
C GLY A 198 2.45 -0.57 26.33
N ASP A 199 2.35 0.33 27.31
CA ASP A 199 2.16 1.76 27.06
C ASP A 199 3.46 2.48 26.71
N SER A 200 4.62 1.84 26.84
CA SER A 200 5.89 2.38 26.36
C SER A 200 5.74 2.92 24.94
N GLY A 201 6.18 4.16 24.71
CA GLY A 201 6.03 4.83 23.42
C GLY A 201 4.70 5.52 23.17
N SER A 202 3.69 5.35 24.04
CA SER A 202 2.46 6.15 23.98
C SER A 202 2.79 7.64 24.04
N GLY A 203 2.10 8.41 23.22
CA GLY A 203 2.30 9.86 23.16
C GLY A 203 1.47 10.61 24.19
N PHE A 204 2.13 11.53 24.90
CA PHE A 204 1.44 12.55 25.70
C PHE A 204 1.20 13.80 24.85
N PHE A 205 0.00 14.32 24.89
CA PHE A 205 -0.38 15.52 24.12
C PHE A 205 -1.44 16.37 24.83
N VAL A 206 -1.48 17.65 24.46
CA VAL A 206 -2.57 18.57 24.79
C VAL A 206 -3.40 18.78 23.54
N GLN A 207 -4.72 18.61 23.64
CA GLN A 207 -5.65 18.89 22.55
C GLN A 207 -6.11 20.36 22.61
N LYS A 208 -5.92 21.13 21.52
CA LYS A 208 -6.47 22.46 21.35
C LYS A 208 -7.17 22.57 19.99
N GLY A 209 -8.51 22.59 19.98
CA GLY A 209 -9.27 22.46 18.73
C GLY A 209 -8.93 21.16 18.00
N ASP A 210 -8.63 21.25 16.68
CA ASP A 210 -8.24 20.09 15.85
C ASP A 210 -6.74 19.78 15.90
N THR A 211 -5.97 20.49 16.73
CA THR A 211 -4.52 20.33 16.82
C THR A 211 -4.14 19.60 18.11
N ARG A 212 -3.34 18.54 17.98
CA ARG A 212 -2.66 17.87 19.07
C ARG A 212 -1.24 18.41 19.22
N TYR A 213 -0.95 18.97 20.37
CA TYR A 213 0.39 19.40 20.76
C TYR A 213 1.11 18.22 21.43
N TYR A 214 1.88 17.47 20.65
CA TYR A 214 2.62 16.30 21.13
C TYR A 214 3.79 16.74 21.99
N ILE A 215 3.84 16.26 23.24
CA ILE A 215 4.84 16.63 24.23
C ILE A 215 6.00 15.65 24.21
N GLY A 216 5.72 14.35 24.22
CA GLY A 216 6.72 13.31 24.26
C GLY A 216 6.15 11.92 24.47
N ALA A 217 7.02 10.92 24.41
CA ALA A 217 6.66 9.54 24.62
C ALA A 217 6.83 9.12 26.09
N VAL A 218 5.98 8.18 26.52
CA VAL A 218 6.17 7.48 27.79
C VAL A 218 7.38 6.56 27.70
N GLY A 219 8.43 6.86 28.47
CA GLY A 219 9.65 6.05 28.55
C GLY A 219 9.62 4.97 29.65
N GLY A 220 8.50 4.83 30.30
CA GLY A 220 8.31 3.94 31.44
C GLY A 220 7.93 4.70 32.70
N SER A 221 7.47 3.98 33.72
CA SER A 221 7.27 4.54 35.05
C SER A 221 8.62 4.67 35.74
N GLN A 222 8.93 5.84 36.24
CA GLN A 222 10.13 6.01 37.07
C GLN A 222 9.83 5.82 38.55
N ALA A 223 10.92 5.54 39.27
CA ALA A 223 10.95 5.40 40.71
C ALA A 223 10.27 4.14 41.25
N GLY A 224 10.91 3.00 41.04
CA GLY A 224 10.67 1.78 41.83
C GLY A 224 9.31 1.11 41.68
N ILE A 225 8.54 1.53 40.69
CA ILE A 225 7.24 0.95 40.37
C ILE A 225 7.45 -0.22 39.43
N THR A 226 7.51 -1.41 39.98
CA THR A 226 7.66 -2.64 39.22
C THR A 226 6.33 -3.20 38.70
N ASN A 227 5.20 -2.65 39.17
CA ASN A 227 3.86 -3.13 38.85
C ASN A 227 2.88 -1.98 38.72
N CYS A 228 2.37 -1.76 37.52
CA CYS A 228 1.35 -0.77 37.25
C CYS A 228 0.10 -0.95 38.15
N PHE A 229 -0.33 -2.19 38.39
CA PHE A 229 -1.53 -2.51 39.18
C PHE A 229 -1.32 -2.40 40.70
N SER A 230 -0.10 -2.32 41.18
CA SER A 230 0.21 -2.16 42.60
C SER A 230 0.65 -0.75 42.94
N SER A 231 0.98 0.07 41.95
CA SER A 231 1.59 1.38 42.15
C SER A 231 0.63 2.40 42.73
N ILE A 232 -0.63 2.37 42.31
CA ILE A 232 -1.66 3.28 42.84
C ILE A 232 -1.97 2.99 44.31
N ALA A 233 -1.88 1.72 44.73
CA ALA A 233 -2.20 1.30 46.08
C ALA A 233 -1.05 1.37 47.07
N ARG A 234 0.23 1.44 46.63
CA ARG A 234 1.42 1.32 47.48
C ARG A 234 2.16 2.62 47.73
N PHE A 235 1.96 3.63 46.91
CA PHE A 235 2.73 4.86 47.01
C PHE A 235 1.84 6.03 47.38
N ALA A 236 1.99 6.47 48.59
CA ALA A 236 1.51 7.71 49.21
C ALA A 236 0.17 8.28 48.74
N PRO A 237 -0.48 9.18 49.44
CA PRO A 237 -1.76 9.78 49.12
C PRO A 237 -1.83 10.53 47.77
N GLY A 238 -1.00 10.23 46.81
CA GLY A 238 -0.89 10.90 45.49
C GLY A 238 -0.71 10.01 44.27
N GLY A 239 -0.57 8.68 44.42
CA GLY A 239 -0.35 7.79 43.27
C GLY A 239 1.09 7.75 42.72
N GLY A 240 1.27 7.15 41.55
CA GLY A 240 2.56 7.08 40.84
C GLY A 240 2.79 8.28 39.90
N MET A 241 3.86 8.20 39.10
CA MET A 241 4.23 9.21 38.12
C MET A 241 4.64 8.54 36.81
N SER A 242 4.05 8.93 35.69
CA SER A 242 4.52 8.57 34.35
C SER A 242 5.58 9.57 33.90
N GLY A 243 6.76 9.08 33.54
CA GLY A 243 7.82 9.90 32.98
C GLY A 243 7.65 10.12 31.47
N ILE A 244 7.97 11.31 31.03
CA ILE A 244 7.89 11.73 29.62
C ILE A 244 9.29 12.05 29.11
N THR A 245 9.67 11.47 27.97
CA THR A 245 10.84 11.89 27.18
C THR A 245 10.41 13.02 26.26
N PRO A 246 10.83 14.29 26.49
CA PRO A 246 10.34 15.42 25.72
C PRO A 246 10.84 15.41 24.29
N THR A 247 9.95 15.43 23.31
CA THR A 247 10.30 15.29 21.89
C THR A 247 10.97 16.52 21.29
N HIS A 248 10.75 17.72 21.84
CA HIS A 248 11.42 18.93 21.36
C HIS A 248 12.96 18.85 21.39
N LYS A 249 13.54 17.95 22.17
CA LYS A 249 14.98 17.66 22.18
C LYS A 249 15.49 16.96 20.91
N PHE A 250 14.60 16.34 20.13
CA PHE A 250 14.90 15.49 18.99
C PHE A 250 14.43 16.07 17.65
N MET A 251 14.29 17.40 17.57
CA MET A 251 13.78 18.06 16.35
C MET A 251 14.63 17.77 15.11
N ASN A 252 15.93 17.56 15.26
CA ASN A 252 16.79 17.15 14.14
C ASN A 252 16.41 15.77 13.59
N MET A 253 16.04 14.82 14.46
CA MET A 253 15.56 13.50 14.04
C MET A 253 14.20 13.58 13.36
N ILE A 254 13.30 14.43 13.88
CA ILE A 254 11.99 14.68 13.24
C ILE A 254 12.21 15.20 11.82
N LYS A 255 13.08 16.20 11.67
CA LYS A 255 13.43 16.75 10.36
C LYS A 255 14.06 15.69 9.43
N GLU A 256 14.99 14.87 9.92
CA GLU A 256 15.56 13.77 9.14
C GLU A 256 14.48 12.82 8.63
N ALA A 257 13.52 12.45 9.49
CA ALA A 257 12.42 11.59 9.12
C ALA A 257 11.49 12.24 8.07
N GLU A 258 11.15 13.51 8.24
CA GLU A 258 10.34 14.29 7.29
C GLU A 258 11.03 14.41 5.93
N ASP A 259 12.32 14.74 5.90
CA ASP A 259 13.12 14.83 4.67
C ASP A 259 13.20 13.47 3.96
N PHE A 260 13.40 12.39 4.73
CA PHE A 260 13.40 11.03 4.18
C PHE A 260 12.06 10.68 3.52
N VAL A 261 10.94 10.91 4.22
CA VAL A 261 9.59 10.65 3.70
C VAL A 261 9.30 11.49 2.46
N ALA A 262 9.69 12.76 2.46
CA ALA A 262 9.51 13.65 1.31
C ALA A 262 10.29 13.17 0.08
N ASN A 263 11.52 12.68 0.26
CA ASN A 263 12.31 12.10 -0.82
C ASN A 263 11.72 10.80 -1.36
N GLU A 264 11.28 9.89 -0.47
CA GLU A 264 10.63 8.64 -0.89
C GLU A 264 9.36 8.92 -1.70
N LYS A 265 8.52 9.86 -1.28
CA LYS A 265 7.31 10.26 -2.02
C LYS A 265 7.64 10.80 -3.41
N LYS A 266 8.72 11.58 -3.56
CA LYS A 266 9.18 12.04 -4.88
C LYS A 266 9.61 10.88 -5.78
N LEU A 267 10.35 9.91 -5.22
CA LEU A 267 10.78 8.72 -5.96
C LEU A 267 9.59 7.84 -6.35
N GLU A 268 8.61 7.67 -5.47
CA GLU A 268 7.38 6.94 -5.74
C GLU A 268 6.59 7.60 -6.88
N ALA A 269 6.42 8.93 -6.84
CA ALA A 269 5.75 9.69 -7.90
C ALA A 269 6.47 9.54 -9.25
N ALA A 270 7.79 9.67 -9.28
CA ALA A 270 8.58 9.50 -10.51
C ALA A 270 8.51 8.07 -11.08
N ARG A 271 8.49 7.05 -10.22
CA ARG A 271 8.29 5.64 -10.65
C ARG A 271 6.91 5.43 -11.26
N GLU A 272 5.87 6.02 -10.65
CA GLU A 272 4.51 5.93 -11.14
C GLU A 272 4.35 6.63 -12.49
N GLU A 273 4.90 7.83 -12.66
CA GLU A 273 4.93 8.53 -13.95
C GLU A 273 5.63 7.72 -15.03
N ALA A 274 6.79 7.11 -14.72
CA ALA A 274 7.51 6.25 -15.65
C ALA A 274 6.71 4.99 -16.01
N ARG A 275 6.00 4.39 -15.06
CA ARG A 275 5.12 3.23 -15.29
C ARG A 275 3.98 3.59 -16.23
N VAL A 276 3.28 4.70 -15.97
CA VAL A 276 2.18 5.19 -16.82
C VAL A 276 2.66 5.52 -18.23
N ALA A 277 3.83 6.17 -18.37
CA ALA A 277 4.42 6.45 -19.67
C ALA A 277 4.79 5.17 -20.45
N ALA A 278 5.33 4.16 -19.76
CA ALA A 278 5.66 2.88 -20.38
C ALA A 278 4.40 2.12 -20.83
N GLU A 279 3.34 2.11 -20.04
CA GLU A 279 2.06 1.51 -20.40
C GLU A 279 1.41 2.19 -21.62
N LEU A 280 1.44 3.54 -21.66
CA LEU A 280 0.92 4.30 -22.78
C LEU A 280 1.70 3.99 -24.07
N LYS A 281 3.02 3.94 -24.00
CA LYS A 281 3.88 3.57 -25.14
C LYS A 281 3.61 2.15 -25.60
N ALA A 282 3.51 1.19 -24.71
CA ALA A 282 3.18 -0.20 -25.05
C ALA A 282 1.82 -0.32 -25.74
N LYS A 283 0.83 0.43 -25.26
CA LYS A 283 -0.49 0.49 -25.90
C LYS A 283 -0.43 1.07 -27.33
N GLN A 284 0.30 2.18 -27.53
CA GLN A 284 0.48 2.79 -28.84
C GLN A 284 1.18 1.83 -29.83
N GLU A 285 2.21 1.12 -29.38
CA GLU A 285 2.89 0.11 -30.19
C GLU A 285 1.98 -1.07 -30.54
N ALA A 286 1.12 -1.51 -29.62
CA ALA A 286 0.14 -2.57 -29.87
C ALA A 286 -0.92 -2.13 -30.88
N ASP A 287 -1.46 -0.92 -30.75
CA ASP A 287 -2.45 -0.35 -31.66
C ASP A 287 -1.86 -0.19 -33.08
N GLU A 288 -0.60 0.26 -33.19
CA GLU A 288 0.09 0.37 -34.47
C GLU A 288 0.32 -1.00 -35.14
N ARG A 289 0.74 -2.01 -34.37
CA ARG A 289 0.91 -3.38 -34.88
C ARG A 289 -0.41 -3.94 -35.37
N ALA A 290 -1.51 -3.74 -34.63
CA ALA A 290 -2.85 -4.19 -35.04
C ALA A 290 -3.29 -3.49 -36.32
N ARG A 291 -3.01 -2.20 -36.50
CA ARG A 291 -3.30 -1.44 -37.70
C ARG A 291 -2.55 -2.00 -38.93
N VAL A 292 -1.24 -2.21 -38.78
CA VAL A 292 -0.38 -2.76 -39.85
C VAL A 292 -0.82 -4.17 -40.23
N GLU A 293 -1.16 -5.02 -39.26
CA GLU A 293 -1.66 -6.37 -39.51
C GLU A 293 -2.99 -6.37 -40.23
N ALA A 294 -3.92 -5.49 -39.85
CA ALA A 294 -5.22 -5.34 -40.52
C ALA A 294 -5.04 -4.85 -41.95
N GLU A 295 -4.16 -3.89 -42.23
CA GLU A 295 -3.85 -3.39 -43.55
C GLU A 295 -3.22 -4.47 -44.45
N LEU A 296 -2.26 -5.23 -43.90
CA LEU A 296 -1.66 -6.36 -44.63
C LEU A 296 -2.68 -7.43 -44.98
N LYS A 297 -3.56 -7.78 -44.06
CA LYS A 297 -4.63 -8.75 -44.26
C LYS A 297 -5.60 -8.28 -45.36
N ALA A 298 -6.02 -7.01 -45.32
CA ALA A 298 -6.90 -6.44 -46.35
C ALA A 298 -6.23 -6.46 -47.74
N LYS A 299 -4.93 -6.18 -47.82
CA LYS A 299 -4.18 -6.25 -49.07
C LYS A 299 -4.11 -7.67 -49.62
N LEU A 300 -3.81 -8.65 -48.79
CA LEU A 300 -3.80 -10.08 -49.19
C LEU A 300 -5.17 -10.57 -49.64
N GLU A 301 -6.24 -10.17 -48.99
CA GLU A 301 -7.60 -10.51 -49.39
C GLU A 301 -7.96 -9.88 -50.73
N ALA A 302 -7.55 -8.63 -51.00
CA ALA A 302 -7.75 -7.97 -52.29
C ALA A 302 -6.98 -8.68 -53.43
N GLU A 303 -5.70 -9.02 -53.19
CA GLU A 303 -4.90 -9.78 -54.18
C GLU A 303 -5.48 -11.17 -54.46
N ALA A 304 -5.92 -11.88 -53.41
CA ALA A 304 -6.59 -13.18 -53.56
C ALA A 304 -7.89 -13.10 -54.42
N LYS A 305 -8.68 -12.03 -54.21
CA LYS A 305 -9.89 -11.78 -55.01
C LYS A 305 -9.56 -11.52 -56.44
N ILE A 306 -8.58 -10.70 -56.79
CA ILE A 306 -8.12 -10.45 -58.15
C ILE A 306 -7.66 -11.74 -58.81
N ALA A 307 -6.86 -12.55 -58.10
CA ALA A 307 -6.38 -13.83 -58.63
C ALA A 307 -7.54 -14.82 -58.88
N ALA A 308 -8.53 -14.87 -58.00
CA ALA A 308 -9.72 -15.72 -58.18
C ALA A 308 -10.58 -15.28 -59.38
N GLU A 309 -10.77 -13.97 -59.57
CA GLU A 309 -11.49 -13.42 -60.75
C GLU A 309 -10.75 -13.74 -62.05
N ALA A 310 -9.42 -13.60 -62.07
CA ALA A 310 -8.60 -13.96 -63.23
C ALA A 310 -8.71 -15.46 -63.56
N ALA A 311 -8.60 -16.31 -62.54
CA ALA A 311 -8.75 -17.77 -62.71
C ALA A 311 -10.14 -18.16 -63.23
N ALA A 312 -11.19 -17.54 -62.71
CA ALA A 312 -12.57 -17.76 -63.15
C ALA A 312 -12.76 -17.37 -64.62
N LYS A 313 -12.16 -16.25 -65.06
CA LYS A 313 -12.20 -15.83 -66.48
C LYS A 313 -11.49 -16.82 -67.39
N VAL A 314 -10.30 -17.27 -67.02
CA VAL A 314 -9.54 -18.30 -67.75
C VAL A 314 -10.36 -19.59 -67.87
N ALA A 315 -11.01 -20.03 -66.81
CA ALA A 315 -11.84 -21.24 -66.80
C ALA A 315 -13.10 -21.09 -67.74
N ALA A 316 -13.73 -19.89 -67.68
CA ALA A 316 -14.88 -19.60 -68.55
C ALA A 316 -14.48 -19.60 -70.05
N ASP A 317 -13.34 -18.97 -70.40
CA ASP A 317 -12.82 -18.96 -71.76
C ASP A 317 -12.49 -20.38 -72.26
N ALA A 318 -11.86 -21.19 -71.38
CA ALA A 318 -11.58 -22.60 -71.73
C ALA A 318 -12.85 -23.44 -71.92
N ALA A 319 -13.88 -23.22 -71.10
CA ALA A 319 -15.17 -23.90 -71.24
C ALA A 319 -15.90 -23.52 -72.57
N LEU A 320 -15.83 -22.23 -72.90
CA LEU A 320 -16.40 -21.73 -74.18
C LEU A 320 -15.69 -22.37 -75.38
N LEU A 321 -14.37 -22.44 -75.36
CA LEU A 321 -13.57 -23.07 -76.38
C LEU A 321 -13.89 -24.57 -76.53
N ALA A 322 -14.01 -25.27 -75.42
CA ALA A 322 -14.40 -26.69 -75.39
C ALA A 322 -15.81 -26.93 -75.96
N ALA A 323 -16.79 -26.05 -75.59
CA ALA A 323 -18.13 -26.11 -76.09
C ALA A 323 -18.17 -25.88 -77.61
N LYS A 324 -17.38 -24.87 -78.06
CA LYS A 324 -17.26 -24.61 -79.53
C LYS A 324 -16.68 -25.79 -80.28
N LYS A 325 -15.63 -26.42 -79.80
CA LYS A 325 -15.02 -27.62 -80.35
C LYS A 325 -16.01 -28.78 -80.41
N LYS A 326 -16.74 -29.04 -79.33
CA LYS A 326 -17.77 -30.10 -79.24
C LYS A 326 -18.87 -29.87 -80.28
N SER A 327 -19.32 -28.62 -80.46
CA SER A 327 -20.35 -28.29 -81.48
C SER A 327 -19.84 -28.54 -82.92
N GLN A 328 -18.57 -28.17 -83.16
CA GLN A 328 -17.93 -28.39 -84.47
C GLN A 328 -17.80 -29.91 -84.78
N ASP A 329 -17.37 -30.71 -83.80
CA ASP A 329 -17.23 -32.16 -83.98
C ASP A 329 -18.57 -32.84 -84.15
N LEU A 330 -19.63 -32.38 -83.46
CA LEU A 330 -20.96 -32.84 -83.66
C LEU A 330 -21.45 -32.52 -85.11
N ALA A 331 -21.21 -31.28 -85.60
CA ALA A 331 -21.53 -30.87 -86.92
C ALA A 331 -20.84 -31.77 -88.00
N LYS A 332 -19.56 -32.07 -87.84
CA LYS A 332 -18.82 -32.99 -88.71
C LYS A 332 -19.46 -34.38 -88.71
N LYS A 333 -19.67 -34.96 -87.50
CA LYS A 333 -20.25 -36.30 -87.32
C LYS A 333 -21.63 -36.43 -87.93
N GLN A 334 -22.49 -35.38 -87.85
CA GLN A 334 -23.87 -35.42 -88.33
C GLN A 334 -24.00 -35.15 -89.82
N ASN A 335 -23.04 -34.49 -90.44
CA ASN A 335 -23.20 -33.99 -91.80
C ASN A 335 -22.31 -34.68 -92.87
N VAL A 336 -21.09 -35.12 -92.45
CA VAL A 336 -20.20 -35.81 -93.44
C VAL A 336 -20.86 -37.10 -93.95
N GLY A 337 -20.83 -37.33 -95.21
CA GLY A 337 -21.41 -38.51 -95.84
C GLY A 337 -22.93 -38.45 -96.05
N LYS A 338 -23.69 -37.44 -95.53
CA LYS A 338 -25.10 -37.27 -95.81
C LYS A 338 -25.33 -36.72 -97.22
N SER A 339 -26.45 -37.04 -97.78
CA SER A 339 -26.80 -36.62 -99.16
C SER A 339 -26.96 -35.09 -99.28
N CYS A 340 -26.52 -34.53 -100.40
CA CYS A 340 -26.73 -33.15 -100.80
C CYS A 340 -27.33 -33.08 -102.22
N SER A 341 -27.96 -31.95 -102.51
CA SER A 341 -28.75 -31.83 -103.75
C SER A 341 -27.99 -31.20 -104.92
N LYS A 342 -26.93 -30.43 -104.67
CA LYS A 342 -26.24 -29.69 -105.74
C LYS A 342 -24.72 -29.81 -105.60
N LEU A 343 -24.08 -30.37 -106.64
CA LEU A 343 -22.61 -30.50 -106.67
C LEU A 343 -21.89 -29.15 -106.43
N ARG A 344 -20.87 -29.14 -105.69
CA ARG A 344 -20.06 -27.95 -105.32
C ARG A 344 -20.80 -26.89 -104.46
N SER A 345 -22.04 -27.12 -104.05
CA SER A 345 -22.67 -26.24 -103.07
C SER A 345 -21.95 -26.33 -101.72
N THR A 346 -21.95 -25.25 -100.98
CA THR A 346 -21.32 -25.16 -99.68
C THR A 346 -22.30 -24.79 -98.58
N ARG A 347 -22.08 -25.24 -97.41
CA ARG A 347 -22.77 -24.77 -96.19
C ARG A 347 -21.82 -24.70 -94.99
N THR A 348 -22.14 -23.83 -94.03
CA THR A 348 -21.37 -23.70 -92.81
C THR A 348 -22.30 -24.02 -91.62
N ILE A 349 -21.87 -24.89 -90.77
CA ILE A 349 -22.60 -25.23 -89.54
C ILE A 349 -21.56 -25.18 -88.38
N TYR A 350 -21.82 -24.40 -87.38
CA TYR A 350 -20.88 -24.16 -86.27
C TYR A 350 -19.44 -23.85 -86.74
N GLU A 351 -19.31 -22.95 -87.74
CA GLU A 351 -18.07 -22.54 -88.40
C GLU A 351 -17.34 -23.65 -89.17
N VAL A 352 -17.85 -24.85 -89.13
CA VAL A 352 -17.33 -25.94 -89.99
C VAL A 352 -17.92 -25.84 -91.42
N LYS A 353 -17.02 -25.70 -92.35
CA LYS A 353 -17.42 -25.60 -93.81
C LYS A 353 -17.50 -26.97 -94.39
N PHE A 354 -18.64 -27.19 -95.11
CA PHE A 354 -18.89 -28.41 -95.84
C PHE A 354 -19.04 -28.05 -97.32
N VAL A 355 -18.65 -28.98 -98.15
CA VAL A 355 -18.85 -28.90 -99.64
C VAL A 355 -19.54 -30.14 -100.13
N CYS A 356 -20.51 -30.01 -101.08
CA CYS A 356 -21.19 -31.15 -101.74
C CYS A 356 -20.29 -31.74 -102.82
N VAL A 357 -19.88 -32.98 -102.62
CA VAL A 357 -18.99 -33.70 -103.55
C VAL A 357 -19.68 -34.95 -104.11
N LYS A 358 -19.27 -35.43 -105.31
CA LYS A 358 -19.69 -36.69 -105.88
C LYS A 358 -18.87 -37.83 -105.33
N GLN A 359 -19.54 -38.82 -104.73
CA GLN A 359 -18.91 -40.05 -104.21
C GLN A 359 -19.65 -41.25 -104.83
N GLY A 360 -19.05 -41.85 -105.83
CA GLY A 360 -19.69 -42.84 -106.68
C GLY A 360 -20.89 -42.28 -107.43
N LYS A 361 -22.07 -42.88 -107.27
CA LYS A 361 -23.33 -42.42 -107.90
C LYS A 361 -24.14 -41.43 -107.07
N ARG A 362 -23.62 -40.97 -105.84
CA ARG A 362 -24.34 -40.10 -104.89
C ARG A 362 -23.62 -38.79 -104.71
N LEU A 363 -24.36 -37.73 -104.36
CA LEU A 363 -23.82 -36.48 -103.86
C LEU A 363 -23.87 -36.46 -102.33
N VAL A 364 -22.75 -36.19 -101.69
CA VAL A 364 -22.62 -36.19 -100.18
C VAL A 364 -21.85 -34.99 -99.72
N TRP A 365 -22.15 -34.58 -98.48
CA TRP A 365 -21.39 -33.51 -97.79
C TRP A 365 -20.00 -34.01 -97.29
N ALA A 366 -18.96 -33.33 -97.68
CA ALA A 366 -17.60 -33.53 -97.22
C ALA A 366 -17.12 -32.26 -96.55
N LEU A 367 -16.11 -32.39 -95.63
CA LEU A 367 -15.41 -31.22 -95.06
C LEU A 367 -14.68 -30.48 -96.22
N ARG A 368 -14.75 -29.18 -96.18
CA ARG A 368 -14.05 -28.32 -97.14
C ARG A 368 -12.72 -27.92 -96.55
#